data_ff0f1e1a9f6164c042175fcf1bd6e194
#
_entry.id   ff0f1e1a9f6164c042175fcf1bd6e194
#
_cell.length_a   1.000
_cell.length_b   1.000
_cell.length_c   1.000
_cell.angle_alpha   90.00
_cell.angle_beta   90.00
_cell.angle_gamma   90.00
#
_symmetry.space_group_name_H-M   'P 1'
#
loop_
_entity.id
_entity.type
_entity.pdbx_description
1 polymer ?
#
loop_
_entity_poly.entity_id
_entity_poly.type
_entity_poly.pdbx_seq_one_letter_code
_entity_poly.pdbx_strand_id
1 'polypeptide(L)'
;MCPMRPRRFYFVLLTVYLAACSPSTAERPWADQIAFDRAEKDRSFRERPESPLPPDRKGTFTSLSYFAIDESYRVPASLVVAPEDARAIVKMPTSTGQMRDMVRVGRLAFTLKGQALQLSAFVEAGESRVDRLFVPFSDLTTGRESYAGGRYLDLTRSPSGVYDLDFNRAYHPYCFYNATYDCPYPPPENRLPVAVRAGERLPD
;
A
#
# COMPACT_ATOMS: atom_id res chain seq x y z
N MET A 1 -56.79 61.43 37.62
CA MET A 1 -55.76 60.51 38.08
C MET A 1 -55.57 59.40 37.02
N CYS A 2 -54.55 59.51 36.25
CA CYS A 2 -54.26 58.55 35.13
C CYS A 2 -53.01 57.72 35.50
N PRO A 3 -53.04 56.39 35.45
CA PRO A 3 -51.90 55.62 35.87
C PRO A 3 -50.92 55.47 34.69
N MET A 4 -49.66 55.80 34.91
CA MET A 4 -48.49 55.55 34.00
C MET A 4 -48.20 54.09 33.90
N ARG A 5 -48.17 53.54 32.66
CA ARG A 5 -47.71 52.20 32.36
C ARG A 5 -46.17 52.18 32.19
N PRO A 6 -45.45 51.25 32.77
CA PRO A 6 -43.99 51.14 32.57
C PRO A 6 -43.65 50.53 31.18
N ARG A 7 -42.75 51.20 30.45
CA ARG A 7 -42.18 50.75 29.21
C ARG A 7 -41.14 49.63 29.50
N ARG A 8 -41.41 48.41 29.07
CA ARG A 8 -40.44 47.31 29.08
C ARG A 8 -39.48 47.45 27.90
N PHE A 9 -38.23 47.72 28.19
CA PHE A 9 -37.13 47.60 27.21
C PHE A 9 -36.77 46.12 27.03
N TYR A 10 -36.94 45.57 25.82
CA TYR A 10 -36.41 44.27 25.45
C TYR A 10 -34.99 44.48 24.90
N PHE A 11 -34.00 43.98 25.64
CA PHE A 11 -32.65 43.85 25.16
C PHE A 11 -32.60 42.61 24.22
N VAL A 12 -32.44 42.86 22.92
CA VAL A 12 -32.19 41.80 21.95
C VAL A 12 -30.68 41.50 21.98
N LEU A 13 -30.31 40.40 22.60
CA LEU A 13 -28.95 39.87 22.57
C LEU A 13 -28.70 39.28 21.16
N LEU A 14 -27.97 40.02 20.35
CA LEU A 14 -27.50 39.55 19.04
C LEU A 14 -26.32 38.58 19.26
N THR A 15 -26.59 37.27 19.26
CA THR A 15 -25.54 36.26 19.30
C THR A 15 -24.87 36.15 17.90
N VAL A 16 -23.67 36.70 17.78
CA VAL A 16 -22.83 36.54 16.61
C VAL A 16 -22.24 35.13 16.62
N TYR A 17 -22.74 34.23 15.76
CA TYR A 17 -22.13 32.94 15.49
C TYR A 17 -20.87 33.17 14.65
N LEU A 18 -19.73 33.13 15.28
CA LEU A 18 -18.44 32.98 14.59
C LEU A 18 -18.37 31.55 14.00
N ALA A 19 -18.64 31.41 12.72
CA ALA A 19 -18.35 30.19 11.98
C ALA A 19 -16.85 30.03 11.96
N ALA A 20 -16.30 29.17 12.83
CA ALA A 20 -14.94 28.74 12.76
C ALA A 20 -14.79 27.87 11.51
N CYS A 21 -14.23 28.43 10.43
CA CYS A 21 -13.71 27.65 9.33
C CYS A 21 -12.55 26.80 9.87
N SER A 22 -12.81 25.52 10.15
CA SER A 22 -11.75 24.55 10.36
C SER A 22 -10.90 24.53 9.10
N PRO A 23 -9.56 24.69 9.18
CA PRO A 23 -8.72 24.54 8.01
C PRO A 23 -8.90 23.11 7.48
N SER A 24 -9.40 22.97 6.27
CA SER A 24 -9.34 21.73 5.51
C SER A 24 -7.87 21.32 5.50
N THR A 25 -7.54 20.16 6.08
CA THR A 25 -6.21 19.56 5.94
C THR A 25 -6.04 19.26 4.46
N ALA A 26 -5.37 20.13 3.74
CA ALA A 26 -5.11 19.94 2.32
C ALA A 26 -4.38 18.59 2.16
N GLU A 27 -5.01 17.68 1.42
CA GLU A 27 -4.42 16.38 1.11
C GLU A 27 -3.10 16.62 0.37
N ARG A 28 -2.01 15.96 0.81
CA ARG A 28 -0.70 16.11 0.17
C ARG A 28 -0.79 15.70 -1.29
N PRO A 29 -0.11 16.41 -2.20
CA PRO A 29 0.08 15.93 -3.56
C PRO A 29 0.60 14.49 -3.55
N TRP A 30 0.15 13.67 -4.48
CA TRP A 30 0.48 12.24 -4.51
C TRP A 30 1.98 11.94 -4.45
N ALA A 31 2.81 12.65 -5.23
CA ALA A 31 4.26 12.45 -5.22
C ALA A 31 4.88 12.77 -3.84
N ASP A 32 4.40 13.83 -3.18
CA ASP A 32 4.84 14.22 -1.84
C ASP A 32 4.39 13.18 -0.81
N GLN A 33 3.21 12.55 -1.01
CA GLN A 33 2.76 11.45 -0.15
C GLN A 33 3.67 10.23 -0.30
N ILE A 34 4.06 9.85 -1.53
CA ILE A 34 5.01 8.75 -1.76
C ILE A 34 6.37 9.05 -1.11
N ALA A 35 6.89 10.27 -1.28
CA ALA A 35 8.16 10.68 -0.66
C ALA A 35 8.08 10.62 0.87
N PHE A 36 6.98 11.10 1.45
CA PHE A 36 6.72 11.02 2.88
C PHE A 36 6.66 9.57 3.38
N ASP A 37 5.91 8.70 2.72
CA ASP A 37 5.77 7.29 3.10
C ASP A 37 7.11 6.55 3.05
N ARG A 38 7.97 6.86 2.06
CA ARG A 38 9.34 6.34 1.97
C ARG A 38 10.21 6.79 3.15
N ALA A 39 10.16 8.08 3.49
CA ALA A 39 10.89 8.61 4.64
C ALA A 39 10.41 8.01 5.98
N GLU A 40 9.08 7.81 6.13
CA GLU A 40 8.51 7.13 7.30
C GLU A 40 8.95 5.66 7.38
N LYS A 41 9.02 4.97 6.24
CA LYS A 41 9.52 3.59 6.20
C LYS A 41 11.00 3.52 6.60
N ASP A 42 11.84 4.41 6.07
CA ASP A 42 13.26 4.50 6.44
C ASP A 42 13.44 4.75 7.94
N ARG A 43 12.63 5.66 8.50
CA ARG A 43 12.62 5.92 9.95
C ARG A 43 12.20 4.68 10.74
N SER A 44 11.15 3.98 10.29
CA SER A 44 10.66 2.78 10.94
C SER A 44 11.70 1.65 10.93
N PHE A 45 12.43 1.50 9.83
CA PHE A 45 13.53 0.53 9.71
C PHE A 45 14.67 0.82 10.69
N ARG A 46 14.98 2.09 10.90
CA ARG A 46 16.05 2.52 11.81
C ARG A 46 15.66 2.42 13.28
N GLU A 47 14.44 2.86 13.62
CA GLU A 47 14.08 3.18 15.01
C GLU A 47 13.18 2.12 15.68
N ARG A 48 12.31 1.42 14.93
CA ARG A 48 11.34 0.51 15.54
C ARG A 48 11.99 -0.79 16.02
N PRO A 49 11.55 -1.33 17.19
CA PRO A 49 11.97 -2.66 17.64
C PRO A 49 11.69 -3.77 16.64
N GLU A 50 10.53 -3.69 15.95
CA GLU A 50 10.04 -4.66 14.95
C GLU A 50 10.69 -4.49 13.58
N SER A 51 11.72 -3.64 13.46
CA SER A 51 12.45 -3.46 12.21
C SER A 51 13.00 -4.80 11.70
N PRO A 52 12.88 -5.11 10.41
CA PRO A 52 13.44 -6.33 9.84
C PRO A 52 14.97 -6.31 9.76
N LEU A 53 15.61 -5.16 10.00
CA LEU A 53 17.07 -5.09 9.99
C LEU A 53 17.66 -5.86 11.17
N PRO A 54 18.67 -6.71 10.94
CA PRO A 54 19.46 -7.29 12.01
C PRO A 54 20.10 -6.20 12.88
N PRO A 55 20.29 -6.44 14.18
CA PRO A 55 20.80 -5.42 15.11
C PRO A 55 22.14 -4.79 14.67
N ASP A 56 23.03 -5.59 14.09
CA ASP A 56 24.34 -5.16 13.60
C ASP A 56 24.25 -4.23 12.36
N ARG A 57 23.15 -4.29 11.61
CA ARG A 57 22.91 -3.45 10.44
C ARG A 57 22.16 -2.16 10.75
N LYS A 58 21.46 -2.07 11.88
CA LYS A 58 20.69 -0.88 12.24
C LYS A 58 21.56 0.37 12.38
N GLY A 59 22.75 0.24 12.97
CA GLY A 59 23.66 1.37 13.22
C GLY A 59 24.26 2.00 11.95
N THR A 60 24.32 1.25 10.87
CA THR A 60 24.85 1.71 9.57
C THR A 60 23.77 1.98 8.53
N PHE A 61 22.52 1.69 8.86
CA PHE A 61 21.42 1.91 7.95
C PHE A 61 21.11 3.39 7.75
N THR A 62 21.12 3.86 6.53
CA THR A 62 20.78 5.24 6.14
C THR A 62 19.37 5.34 5.57
N SER A 63 19.10 4.62 4.50
CA SER A 63 17.81 4.59 3.80
C SER A 63 17.68 3.34 2.95
N LEU A 64 16.47 3.03 2.57
CA LEU A 64 16.16 2.07 1.52
C LEU A 64 16.46 2.69 0.14
N SER A 65 16.70 1.84 -0.85
CA SER A 65 16.91 2.29 -2.24
C SER A 65 15.59 2.20 -3.01
N TYR A 66 15.29 3.25 -3.76
CA TYR A 66 14.07 3.35 -4.56
C TYR A 66 14.36 3.79 -5.99
N PHE A 67 13.54 3.34 -6.92
CA PHE A 67 13.42 4.01 -8.22
C PHE A 67 12.83 5.41 -8.05
N ALA A 68 13.07 6.30 -9.02
CA ALA A 68 12.42 7.60 -9.05
C ALA A 68 10.88 7.46 -8.99
N ILE A 69 10.22 8.43 -8.36
CA ILE A 69 8.76 8.49 -8.34
C ILE A 69 8.28 8.79 -9.76
N ASP A 70 7.44 7.91 -10.32
CA ASP A 70 6.92 8.04 -11.67
C ASP A 70 5.43 7.68 -11.69
N GLU A 71 4.59 8.68 -11.97
CA GLU A 71 3.13 8.54 -11.99
C GLU A 71 2.65 7.55 -13.06
N SER A 72 3.42 7.33 -14.13
CA SER A 72 3.09 6.35 -15.16
C SER A 72 3.07 4.90 -14.68
N TYR A 73 3.55 4.65 -13.45
CA TYR A 73 3.44 3.36 -12.76
C TYR A 73 2.31 3.33 -11.71
N ARG A 74 1.45 4.34 -11.68
CA ARG A 74 0.22 4.37 -10.91
C ARG A 74 -0.95 4.23 -11.86
N VAL A 75 -1.64 3.11 -11.82
CA VAL A 75 -2.67 2.78 -12.80
C VAL A 75 -3.95 2.27 -12.12
N PRO A 76 -5.13 2.56 -12.64
CA PRO A 76 -6.35 1.94 -12.16
C PRO A 76 -6.35 0.45 -12.51
N ALA A 77 -6.78 -0.38 -11.57
CA ALA A 77 -6.94 -1.81 -11.75
C ALA A 77 -8.34 -2.25 -11.33
N SER A 78 -8.98 -3.10 -12.13
CA SER A 78 -10.27 -3.70 -11.78
C SER A 78 -10.07 -5.10 -11.23
N LEU A 79 -10.62 -5.39 -10.06
CA LEU A 79 -10.58 -6.74 -9.47
C LEU A 79 -11.73 -7.59 -10.03
N VAL A 80 -11.39 -8.60 -10.80
CA VAL A 80 -12.31 -9.68 -11.16
C VAL A 80 -12.25 -10.72 -10.04
N VAL A 81 -13.22 -10.66 -9.14
CA VAL A 81 -13.30 -11.54 -7.97
C VAL A 81 -13.62 -12.96 -8.42
N ALA A 82 -12.86 -13.94 -7.93
CA ALA A 82 -13.21 -15.35 -8.12
C ALA A 82 -14.49 -15.68 -7.33
N PRO A 83 -15.43 -16.43 -7.88
CA PRO A 83 -16.56 -16.99 -7.12
C PRO A 83 -16.05 -17.73 -5.88
N GLU A 84 -16.84 -17.75 -4.82
CA GLU A 84 -16.38 -18.28 -3.52
C GLU A 84 -15.99 -19.75 -3.59
N ASP A 85 -16.73 -20.52 -4.37
CA ASP A 85 -16.47 -21.95 -4.68
C ASP A 85 -15.25 -22.18 -5.58
N ALA A 86 -14.79 -21.12 -6.30
CA ALA A 86 -13.60 -21.15 -7.16
C ALA A 86 -12.37 -20.48 -6.52
N ARG A 87 -12.44 -20.09 -5.26
CA ARG A 87 -11.29 -19.55 -4.49
C ARG A 87 -10.33 -20.67 -4.14
N ALA A 88 -9.37 -20.91 -5.04
CA ALA A 88 -8.39 -21.96 -4.86
C ALA A 88 -7.34 -21.58 -3.81
N ILE A 89 -7.02 -22.53 -2.94
CA ILE A 89 -5.81 -22.46 -2.12
C ILE A 89 -4.61 -22.68 -3.03
N VAL A 90 -3.69 -21.71 -3.01
CA VAL A 90 -2.43 -21.75 -3.75
C VAL A 90 -1.31 -21.93 -2.74
N LYS A 91 -0.55 -23.02 -2.88
CA LYS A 91 0.64 -23.24 -2.09
C LYS A 91 1.81 -22.45 -2.68
N MET A 92 2.21 -21.39 -1.97
CA MET A 92 3.35 -20.56 -2.39
C MET A 92 4.62 -21.04 -1.70
N PRO A 93 5.69 -21.36 -2.45
CA PRO A 93 6.98 -21.63 -1.83
C PRO A 93 7.50 -20.36 -1.17
N THR A 94 8.22 -20.52 -0.06
CA THR A 94 8.76 -19.40 0.71
C THR A 94 10.28 -19.39 0.70
N SER A 95 10.87 -18.29 1.18
CA SER A 95 12.33 -18.09 1.25
C SER A 95 13.05 -19.07 2.18
N THR A 96 12.34 -19.75 3.09
CA THR A 96 12.90 -20.79 3.97
C THR A 96 12.70 -22.20 3.43
N GLY A 97 12.11 -22.35 2.23
CA GLY A 97 11.79 -23.65 1.63
C GLY A 97 10.48 -24.27 2.13
N GLN A 98 9.70 -23.54 2.92
CA GLN A 98 8.37 -23.97 3.34
C GLN A 98 7.33 -23.65 2.27
N MET A 99 6.09 -24.05 2.50
CA MET A 99 4.92 -23.71 1.70
C MET A 99 3.94 -22.91 2.55
N ARG A 100 3.45 -21.78 2.00
CA ARG A 100 2.40 -20.98 2.64
C ARG A 100 1.09 -21.12 1.86
N ASP A 101 0.03 -21.42 2.57
CA ASP A 101 -1.29 -21.55 1.98
C ASP A 101 -1.93 -20.16 1.83
N MET A 102 -2.15 -19.74 0.60
CA MET A 102 -2.78 -18.48 0.24
C MET A 102 -4.09 -18.73 -0.51
N VAL A 103 -5.10 -17.92 -0.28
CA VAL A 103 -6.37 -17.98 -1.02
C VAL A 103 -6.34 -16.93 -2.13
N ARG A 104 -6.51 -17.36 -3.38
CA ARG A 104 -6.68 -16.43 -4.50
C ARG A 104 -8.05 -15.79 -4.44
N VAL A 105 -8.11 -14.49 -4.21
CA VAL A 105 -9.37 -13.72 -4.16
C VAL A 105 -9.88 -13.39 -5.55
N GLY A 106 -8.98 -13.13 -6.49
CA GLY A 106 -9.31 -12.73 -7.85
C GLY A 106 -8.08 -12.30 -8.64
N ARG A 107 -8.33 -11.63 -9.76
CA ARG A 107 -7.30 -11.07 -10.63
C ARG A 107 -7.52 -9.57 -10.82
N LEU A 108 -6.49 -8.79 -10.62
CA LEU A 108 -6.42 -7.38 -10.95
C LEU A 108 -6.08 -7.25 -12.43
N ALA A 109 -6.98 -6.69 -13.22
CA ALA A 109 -6.74 -6.36 -14.61
C ALA A 109 -6.42 -4.88 -14.74
N PHE A 110 -5.34 -4.53 -15.44
CA PHE A 110 -4.86 -3.15 -15.61
C PHE A 110 -4.09 -2.99 -16.92
N THR A 111 -3.84 -1.74 -17.30
CA THR A 111 -2.97 -1.41 -18.43
C THR A 111 -1.73 -0.68 -17.92
N LEU A 112 -0.54 -1.18 -18.20
CA LEU A 112 0.72 -0.55 -17.84
C LEU A 112 1.61 -0.40 -19.07
N LYS A 113 2.09 0.83 -19.33
CA LYS A 113 2.92 1.14 -20.51
C LYS A 113 2.29 0.65 -21.84
N GLY A 114 0.95 0.80 -21.96
CA GLY A 114 0.19 0.38 -23.14
C GLY A 114 -0.10 -1.12 -23.27
N GLN A 115 0.33 -1.94 -22.30
CA GLN A 115 0.11 -3.38 -22.30
C GLN A 115 -1.00 -3.75 -21.32
N ALA A 116 -1.98 -4.56 -21.74
CA ALA A 116 -2.98 -5.16 -20.87
C ALA A 116 -2.36 -6.30 -20.08
N LEU A 117 -2.37 -6.19 -18.75
CA LEU A 117 -1.70 -7.08 -17.82
C LEU A 117 -2.66 -7.51 -16.70
N GLN A 118 -2.28 -8.57 -16.00
CA GLN A 118 -3.03 -9.08 -14.85
C GLN A 118 -2.08 -9.50 -13.73
N LEU A 119 -2.56 -9.36 -12.48
CA LEU A 119 -1.93 -9.91 -11.28
C LEU A 119 -2.99 -10.59 -10.42
N SER A 120 -2.73 -11.80 -9.97
CA SER A 120 -3.56 -12.47 -8.96
C SER A 120 -3.36 -11.79 -7.62
N ALA A 121 -4.47 -11.56 -6.91
CA ALA A 121 -4.51 -11.00 -5.57
C ALA A 121 -4.89 -12.08 -4.57
N PHE A 122 -4.25 -12.08 -3.41
CA PHE A 122 -4.35 -13.13 -2.41
C PHE A 122 -4.68 -12.57 -1.03
N VAL A 123 -5.16 -13.47 -0.16
CA VAL A 123 -5.19 -13.31 1.29
C VAL A 123 -4.60 -14.55 1.93
N GLU A 124 -4.16 -14.46 3.17
CA GLU A 124 -3.67 -15.63 3.90
C GLU A 124 -4.81 -16.61 4.18
N ALA A 125 -4.53 -17.91 4.10
CA ALA A 125 -5.55 -18.92 4.36
C ALA A 125 -6.01 -18.84 5.83
N GLY A 126 -7.33 -18.85 6.03
CA GLY A 126 -7.93 -18.67 7.35
C GLY A 126 -8.26 -17.22 7.71
N GLU A 127 -7.85 -16.23 6.89
CA GLU A 127 -8.26 -14.85 7.07
C GLU A 127 -9.74 -14.69 6.71
N SER A 128 -10.56 -14.34 7.70
CA SER A 128 -12.00 -14.11 7.51
C SER A 128 -12.32 -12.72 6.95
N ARG A 129 -11.35 -11.77 7.02
CA ARG A 129 -11.52 -10.38 6.61
C ARG A 129 -10.64 -10.09 5.41
N VAL A 130 -11.26 -9.83 4.28
CA VAL A 130 -10.58 -9.45 3.02
C VAL A 130 -10.47 -7.93 2.94
N ASP A 131 -9.89 -7.30 3.98
CA ASP A 131 -9.70 -5.85 4.00
C ASP A 131 -8.42 -5.42 3.27
N ARG A 132 -7.46 -6.35 3.13
CA ARG A 132 -6.20 -6.14 2.41
C ARG A 132 -5.98 -7.27 1.41
N LEU A 133 -5.54 -6.90 0.24
CA LEU A 133 -5.10 -7.82 -0.79
C LEU A 133 -3.58 -7.83 -0.84
N PHE A 134 -3.00 -9.01 -0.74
CA PHE A 134 -1.58 -9.24 -0.96
C PHE A 134 -1.33 -9.55 -2.44
N VAL A 135 -0.46 -8.78 -3.08
CA VAL A 135 -0.14 -8.90 -4.51
C VAL A 135 1.38 -9.04 -4.68
N PRO A 136 1.92 -10.25 -4.50
CA PRO A 136 3.32 -10.52 -4.78
C PRO A 136 3.53 -10.59 -6.30
N PHE A 137 4.60 -10.01 -6.82
CA PHE A 137 4.91 -10.04 -8.25
C PHE A 137 6.41 -10.07 -8.52
N SER A 138 6.75 -10.58 -9.70
CA SER A 138 8.06 -10.46 -10.32
C SER A 138 7.92 -9.77 -11.68
N ASP A 139 8.99 -9.19 -12.18
CA ASP A 139 9.03 -8.47 -13.44
C ASP A 139 10.41 -8.55 -14.09
N LEU A 140 10.66 -7.81 -15.16
CA LEU A 140 11.96 -7.85 -15.86
C LEU A 140 13.11 -7.19 -15.08
N THR A 141 12.82 -6.48 -13.96
CA THR A 141 13.86 -5.96 -13.04
C THR A 141 14.29 -7.00 -12.01
N THR A 142 13.48 -8.03 -11.77
CA THR A 142 13.70 -9.04 -10.74
C THR A 142 15.00 -9.79 -10.93
N GLY A 143 15.84 -9.80 -9.89
CA GLY A 143 17.17 -10.42 -9.89
C GLY A 143 18.26 -9.58 -10.59
N ARG A 144 17.94 -8.35 -11.02
CA ARG A 144 18.86 -7.42 -11.68
C ARG A 144 18.87 -6.06 -10.99
N GLU A 145 17.74 -5.35 -11.04
CA GLU A 145 17.53 -4.03 -10.46
C GLU A 145 16.68 -4.09 -9.19
N SER A 146 15.94 -5.20 -8.98
CA SER A 146 15.16 -5.48 -7.77
C SER A 146 15.46 -6.89 -7.24
N TYR A 147 14.98 -7.19 -6.02
CA TYR A 147 15.27 -8.46 -5.34
C TYR A 147 14.83 -9.68 -6.15
N ALA A 148 15.67 -10.72 -6.17
CA ALA A 148 15.42 -11.95 -6.92
C ALA A 148 14.15 -12.71 -6.47
N GLY A 149 13.74 -12.54 -5.21
CA GLY A 149 12.49 -13.08 -4.65
C GLY A 149 11.24 -12.29 -5.01
N GLY A 150 11.34 -11.27 -5.88
CA GLY A 150 10.24 -10.41 -6.28
C GLY A 150 9.96 -9.28 -5.29
N ARG A 151 8.84 -8.61 -5.52
CA ARG A 151 8.33 -7.49 -4.71
C ARG A 151 6.86 -7.66 -4.39
N TYR A 152 6.38 -6.91 -3.41
CA TYR A 152 5.02 -6.99 -2.92
C TYR A 152 4.30 -5.66 -3.05
N LEU A 153 3.00 -5.74 -3.23
CA LEU A 153 2.04 -4.66 -3.05
C LEU A 153 0.94 -5.12 -2.09
N ASP A 154 0.60 -4.26 -1.15
CA ASP A 154 -0.58 -4.40 -0.31
C ASP A 154 -1.63 -3.39 -0.75
N LEU A 155 -2.81 -3.86 -1.09
CA LEU A 155 -3.91 -3.02 -1.52
C LEU A 155 -5.02 -3.05 -0.48
N THR A 156 -5.47 -1.87 -0.03
CA THR A 156 -6.67 -1.77 0.78
C THR A 156 -7.89 -2.01 -0.11
N ARG A 157 -8.85 -2.79 0.36
CA ARG A 157 -10.07 -3.10 -0.39
C ARG A 157 -10.81 -1.82 -0.79
N SER A 158 -11.14 -1.72 -2.05
CA SER A 158 -11.98 -0.64 -2.59
C SER A 158 -13.43 -1.10 -2.69
N PRO A 159 -14.41 -0.36 -2.14
CA PRO A 159 -15.83 -0.67 -2.28
C PRO A 159 -16.31 -0.66 -3.73
N SER A 160 -15.68 0.11 -4.61
CA SER A 160 -16.02 0.20 -6.03
C SER A 160 -15.48 -0.96 -6.87
N GLY A 161 -14.60 -1.81 -6.31
CA GLY A 161 -13.87 -2.84 -7.05
C GLY A 161 -12.76 -2.29 -7.96
N VAL A 162 -12.57 -0.97 -7.99
CA VAL A 162 -11.45 -0.31 -8.68
C VAL A 162 -10.37 -0.01 -7.66
N TYR A 163 -9.16 -0.40 -7.95
CA TYR A 163 -7.98 -0.23 -7.11
C TYR A 163 -7.00 0.76 -7.73
N ASP A 164 -6.37 1.55 -6.90
CA ASP A 164 -5.21 2.35 -7.26
C ASP A 164 -3.97 1.46 -7.16
N LEU A 165 -3.58 0.85 -8.27
CA LEU A 165 -2.43 -0.03 -8.35
C LEU A 165 -1.18 0.84 -8.56
N ASP A 166 -0.55 1.25 -7.46
CA ASP A 166 0.61 2.13 -7.44
C ASP A 166 1.90 1.35 -7.19
N PHE A 167 2.63 1.04 -8.27
CA PHE A 167 3.92 0.35 -8.18
C PHE A 167 5.01 1.19 -7.51
N ASN A 168 4.84 2.51 -7.34
CA ASN A 168 5.76 3.32 -6.54
C ASN A 168 5.77 2.92 -5.06
N ARG A 169 4.76 2.17 -4.62
CA ARG A 169 4.62 1.57 -3.29
C ARG A 169 5.15 0.14 -3.21
N ALA A 170 5.62 -0.45 -4.32
CA ALA A 170 6.16 -1.80 -4.33
C ALA A 170 7.40 -1.90 -3.43
N TYR A 171 7.47 -2.98 -2.63
CA TYR A 171 8.51 -3.15 -1.64
C TYR A 171 9.13 -4.55 -1.66
N HIS A 172 10.37 -4.66 -1.19
CA HIS A 172 11.03 -5.94 -0.97
C HIS A 172 10.48 -6.62 0.29
N PRO A 173 10.26 -7.95 0.27
CA PRO A 173 9.90 -8.71 1.45
C PRO A 173 10.98 -8.65 2.53
N TYR A 174 10.60 -8.86 3.78
CA TYR A 174 11.53 -8.77 4.91
C TYR A 174 12.70 -9.75 4.85
N CYS A 175 12.52 -10.89 4.17
CA CYS A 175 13.61 -11.85 3.94
C CYS A 175 14.76 -11.31 3.07
N PHE A 176 14.54 -10.24 2.30
CA PHE A 176 15.59 -9.48 1.63
C PHE A 176 16.55 -8.81 2.62
N TYR A 177 16.02 -8.32 3.73
CA TYR A 177 16.80 -7.62 4.77
C TYR A 177 17.38 -8.57 5.81
N ASN A 178 16.65 -9.65 6.11
CA ASN A 178 16.99 -10.60 7.16
C ASN A 178 16.43 -11.99 6.82
N ALA A 179 17.32 -12.94 6.61
CA ALA A 179 17.00 -14.31 6.19
C ALA A 179 16.19 -15.13 7.23
N THR A 180 16.00 -14.61 8.43
CA THR A 180 15.14 -15.27 9.44
C THR A 180 13.65 -15.13 9.14
N TYR A 181 13.27 -14.20 8.26
CA TYR A 181 11.89 -14.04 7.83
C TYR A 181 11.52 -15.05 6.75
N ASP A 182 10.34 -15.63 6.90
CA ASP A 182 9.75 -16.56 5.93
C ASP A 182 8.77 -15.80 5.03
N CYS A 183 9.13 -15.63 3.75
CA CYS A 183 8.39 -14.79 2.81
C CYS A 183 7.96 -15.59 1.58
N PRO A 184 6.67 -15.55 1.17
CA PRO A 184 6.19 -16.29 0.02
C PRO A 184 6.70 -15.68 -1.30
N TYR A 185 7.17 -16.51 -2.20
CA TYR A 185 7.57 -16.06 -3.53
C TYR A 185 6.36 -15.83 -4.43
N PRO A 186 6.41 -14.82 -5.33
CA PRO A 186 5.37 -14.61 -6.32
C PRO A 186 5.11 -15.88 -7.15
N PRO A 187 3.83 -16.26 -7.35
CA PRO A 187 3.50 -17.40 -8.20
C PRO A 187 3.79 -17.07 -9.68
N PRO A 188 3.99 -18.08 -10.54
CA PRO A 188 4.34 -17.88 -11.94
C PRO A 188 3.40 -16.94 -12.73
N GLU A 189 2.10 -16.97 -12.43
CA GLU A 189 1.10 -16.11 -13.07
C GLU A 189 1.25 -14.63 -12.69
N ASN A 190 1.98 -14.31 -11.63
CA ASN A 190 2.28 -12.94 -11.23
C ASN A 190 3.63 -12.43 -11.74
N ARG A 191 4.10 -13.03 -12.84
CA ARG A 191 5.30 -12.55 -13.55
C ARG A 191 4.91 -11.59 -14.67
N LEU A 192 5.25 -10.33 -14.51
CA LEU A 192 5.00 -9.28 -15.50
C LEU A 192 6.07 -9.31 -16.60
N PRO A 193 5.67 -9.27 -17.89
CA PRO A 193 6.60 -9.25 -19.03
C PRO A 193 7.15 -7.84 -19.33
N VAL A 194 7.11 -6.94 -18.37
CA VAL A 194 7.59 -5.56 -18.48
C VAL A 194 8.52 -5.23 -17.33
N ALA A 195 9.39 -4.24 -17.48
CA ALA A 195 10.22 -3.74 -16.39
C ALA A 195 9.44 -2.70 -15.57
N VAL A 196 9.22 -2.98 -14.28
CA VAL A 196 8.55 -2.06 -13.35
C VAL A 196 9.62 -1.29 -12.57
N ARG A 197 10.10 -0.18 -13.15
CA ARG A 197 11.10 0.70 -12.48
C ARG A 197 10.41 1.72 -11.58
N ALA A 198 9.67 1.21 -10.60
CA ALA A 198 9.00 1.99 -9.55
C ALA A 198 9.07 1.21 -8.23
N GLY A 199 8.95 1.89 -7.09
CA GLY A 199 9.08 1.26 -5.76
C GLY A 199 10.52 0.97 -5.35
N GLU A 200 10.73 -0.03 -4.49
CA GLU A 200 12.05 -0.42 -4.00
C GLU A 200 12.90 -1.08 -5.09
N ARG A 201 14.19 -0.79 -5.05
CA ARG A 201 15.22 -1.37 -5.89
C ARG A 201 16.42 -1.87 -5.08
N LEU A 202 17.30 -2.62 -5.70
CA LEU A 202 18.59 -2.95 -5.08
C LEU A 202 19.43 -1.68 -4.87
N PRO A 203 20.25 -1.63 -3.81
CA PRO A 203 21.29 -0.62 -3.69
C PRO A 203 22.25 -0.67 -4.89
N ASP A 204 22.88 0.49 -5.19
CA ASP A 204 23.94 0.58 -6.19
C ASP A 204 25.19 -0.16 -5.77
#